data_c3864483ebde09250bda512b36334b06
#
_entry.id   c3864483ebde09250bda512b36334b06
#
_cell.length_a   1.000
_cell.length_b   1.000
_cell.length_c   1.000
_cell.angle_alpha   90.00
_cell.angle_beta   90.00
_cell.angle_gamma   90.00
#
_symmetry.space_group_name_H-M   'P 1'
#
loop_
_entity.id
_entity.type
_entity.pdbx_description
1 polymer ?
#
loop_
_entity_poly.entity_id
_entity_poly.type
_entity_poly.pdbx_seq_one_letter_code
_entity_poly.pdbx_strand_id
1 'polypeptide(L)'
;NILKQRIEFFNSIANMKKISFDLNIKDDVLIVCDMKKITKLIDNILSNAIKYNKIAGFIKINLDNNFLSIEDSGKGIEKENLKTLFERYSRFDKSVGGFGIGLNIVSLIAKEYNLKIDVKSEINIGTTVEIRW
;
A
#
# COMPACT_ATOMS: atom_id res chain seq x y z
N ASN A 1 -2.80 -18.09 1.30
CA ASN A 1 -2.52 -16.86 0.57
C ASN A 1 -2.00 -15.78 1.54
N ILE A 2 -0.78 -15.30 1.29
CA ILE A 2 -0.12 -14.32 2.17
C ILE A 2 -0.91 -13.01 2.27
N LEU A 3 -1.46 -12.54 1.16
CA LEU A 3 -2.22 -11.29 1.15
C LEU A 3 -3.44 -11.36 2.08
N LYS A 4 -4.20 -12.44 2.01
CA LYS A 4 -5.36 -12.64 2.89
C LYS A 4 -4.97 -12.69 4.35
N GLN A 5 -3.85 -13.35 4.66
CA GLN A 5 -3.31 -13.41 6.02
C GLN A 5 -2.95 -12.03 6.55
N ARG A 6 -2.32 -11.21 5.72
CA ARG A 6 -1.92 -9.86 6.13
C ARG A 6 -3.13 -8.93 6.29
N ILE A 7 -4.14 -9.07 5.45
CA ILE A 7 -5.39 -8.33 5.60
C ILE A 7 -6.06 -8.68 6.93
N GLU A 8 -6.13 -9.95 7.27
CA GLU A 8 -6.67 -10.41 8.55
C GLU A 8 -5.90 -9.82 9.73
N PHE A 9 -4.57 -9.81 9.64
CA PHE A 9 -3.72 -9.24 10.68
C PHE A 9 -4.06 -7.76 10.93
N PHE A 10 -4.26 -6.97 9.87
CA PHE A 10 -4.54 -5.54 9.98
C PHE A 10 -6.01 -5.22 10.22
N ASN A 11 -6.89 -6.20 10.16
CA ASN A 11 -8.34 -5.96 10.27
C ASN A 11 -8.73 -5.33 11.61
N SER A 12 -8.12 -5.76 12.70
CA SER A 12 -8.41 -5.19 14.03
C SER A 12 -8.04 -3.71 14.11
N ILE A 13 -6.91 -3.33 13.50
CA ILE A 13 -6.46 -1.95 13.48
C ILE A 13 -7.38 -1.10 12.59
N ALA A 14 -7.78 -1.64 11.45
CA ALA A 14 -8.72 -0.98 10.54
C ALA A 14 -10.08 -0.76 11.21
N ASN A 15 -10.55 -1.74 11.98
CA ASN A 15 -11.82 -1.64 12.70
C ASN A 15 -11.84 -0.50 13.72
N MET A 16 -10.70 -0.16 14.30
CA MET A 16 -10.59 0.97 15.23
C MET A 16 -10.95 2.30 14.55
N LYS A 17 -10.71 2.40 13.26
CA LYS A 17 -11.07 3.55 12.43
C LYS A 17 -12.36 3.33 11.64
N LYS A 18 -13.02 2.21 11.84
CA LYS A 18 -14.23 1.83 11.11
C LYS A 18 -14.01 1.76 9.59
N ILE A 19 -12.81 1.38 9.20
CA ILE A 19 -12.44 1.20 7.80
C ILE A 19 -12.98 -0.13 7.30
N SER A 20 -13.65 -0.13 6.16
CA SER A 20 -14.14 -1.35 5.52
C SER A 20 -13.18 -1.78 4.40
N PHE A 21 -13.04 -3.10 4.24
CA PHE A 21 -12.27 -3.68 3.13
C PHE A 21 -13.23 -4.14 2.04
N ASP A 22 -12.90 -3.78 0.79
CA ASP A 22 -13.56 -4.28 -0.40
C ASP A 22 -12.53 -5.13 -1.15
N LEU A 23 -12.73 -6.45 -1.15
CA LEU A 23 -11.73 -7.40 -1.64
C LEU A 23 -12.18 -8.07 -2.93
N ASN A 24 -11.30 -8.07 -3.92
CA ASN A 24 -11.46 -8.82 -5.15
C ASN A 24 -10.12 -9.53 -5.41
N ILE A 25 -9.95 -10.69 -4.76
CA ILE A 25 -8.67 -11.39 -4.72
C ILE A 25 -8.80 -12.69 -5.50
N LYS A 26 -8.04 -12.80 -6.59
CA LYS A 26 -7.96 -14.02 -7.38
C LYS A 26 -7.13 -15.07 -6.63
N ASP A 27 -7.60 -16.31 -6.59
CA ASP A 27 -6.85 -17.41 -6.00
C ASP A 27 -5.73 -17.87 -6.93
N ASP A 28 -4.73 -18.54 -6.35
CA ASP A 28 -3.62 -19.18 -7.09
C ASP A 28 -2.74 -18.21 -7.89
N VAL A 29 -2.67 -16.96 -7.48
CA VAL A 29 -1.74 -15.99 -8.05
C VAL A 29 -0.34 -16.29 -7.54
N LEU A 30 0.63 -16.39 -8.46
CA LEU A 30 2.01 -16.72 -8.14
C LEU A 30 2.95 -15.53 -8.40
N ILE A 31 3.90 -15.37 -7.49
CA ILE A 31 4.98 -14.42 -7.65
C ILE A 31 6.26 -15.05 -7.07
N VAL A 32 7.36 -14.92 -7.78
CA VAL A 32 8.65 -15.42 -7.31
C VAL A 32 9.34 -14.34 -6.49
N CYS A 33 9.28 -14.49 -5.17
CA CYS A 33 9.78 -13.49 -4.25
C CYS A 33 10.03 -14.12 -2.88
N ASP A 34 11.00 -13.55 -2.13
CA ASP A 34 11.22 -13.95 -0.74
C ASP A 34 9.96 -13.64 0.08
N MET A 35 9.50 -14.61 0.85
CA MET A 35 8.27 -14.47 1.65
C MET A 35 8.36 -13.32 2.66
N LYS A 36 9.53 -13.13 3.28
CA LYS A 36 9.72 -12.04 4.23
C LYS A 36 9.64 -10.68 3.56
N LYS A 37 10.19 -10.57 2.35
CA LYS A 37 10.19 -9.31 1.62
C LYS A 37 8.83 -8.96 1.06
N ILE A 38 8.10 -9.94 0.52
CA ILE A 38 6.75 -9.66 0.02
C ILE A 38 5.81 -9.32 1.18
N THR A 39 5.99 -9.96 2.33
CA THR A 39 5.21 -9.61 3.53
C THR A 39 5.49 -8.17 3.93
N LYS A 40 6.75 -7.77 3.95
CA LYS A 40 7.15 -6.39 4.29
C LYS A 40 6.56 -5.37 3.32
N LEU A 41 6.57 -5.67 2.04
CA LEU A 41 5.99 -4.82 1.01
C LEU A 41 4.48 -4.65 1.24
N ILE A 42 3.76 -5.73 1.41
CA ILE A 42 2.32 -5.71 1.65
C ILE A 42 2.01 -4.95 2.94
N ASP A 43 2.72 -5.24 4.02
CA ASP A 43 2.50 -4.61 5.32
C ASP A 43 2.71 -3.10 5.27
N ASN A 44 3.74 -2.64 4.55
CA ASN A 44 3.97 -1.20 4.42
C ASN A 44 2.84 -0.52 3.66
N ILE A 45 2.35 -1.13 2.61
CA ILE A 45 1.24 -0.55 1.83
C ILE A 45 -0.06 -0.56 2.65
N LEU A 46 -0.39 -1.67 3.30
CA LEU A 46 -1.61 -1.77 4.11
C LEU A 46 -1.55 -0.84 5.32
N SER A 47 -0.42 -0.80 6.00
CA SER A 47 -0.23 0.08 7.15
C SER A 47 -0.45 1.55 6.77
N ASN A 48 0.11 1.98 5.65
CA ASN A 48 -0.10 3.34 5.15
C ASN A 48 -1.54 3.59 4.76
N ALA A 49 -2.18 2.62 4.11
CA ALA A 49 -3.58 2.75 3.70
C ALA A 49 -4.53 2.93 4.90
N ILE A 50 -4.18 2.34 6.03
CA ILE A 50 -4.95 2.49 7.28
C ILE A 50 -4.58 3.79 7.99
N LYS A 51 -3.27 4.02 8.16
CA LYS A 51 -2.75 5.15 8.94
C LYS A 51 -3.19 6.51 8.39
N TYR A 52 -3.19 6.65 7.08
CA TYR A 52 -3.52 7.91 6.42
C TYR A 52 -4.95 7.97 5.91
N ASN A 53 -5.76 6.97 6.24
CA ASN A 53 -7.17 6.94 5.89
C ASN A 53 -8.00 7.80 6.85
N LYS A 54 -9.21 8.09 6.41
CA LYS A 54 -10.19 8.77 7.25
C LYS A 54 -11.01 7.75 8.05
N ILE A 55 -11.65 8.21 9.12
CA ILE A 55 -12.57 7.39 9.90
C ILE A 55 -13.77 7.02 9.00
N ALA A 56 -14.19 5.76 9.07
CA ALA A 56 -15.26 5.21 8.24
C ALA A 56 -14.95 5.21 6.74
N GLY A 57 -13.66 5.23 6.40
CA GLY A 57 -13.20 5.13 5.01
C GLY A 57 -13.20 3.69 4.50
N PHE A 58 -12.56 3.47 3.35
CA PHE A 58 -12.46 2.15 2.75
C PHE A 58 -11.04 1.86 2.27
N ILE A 59 -10.75 0.57 2.10
CA ILE A 59 -9.56 0.08 1.41
C ILE A 59 -10.04 -0.97 0.40
N LYS A 60 -9.78 -0.71 -0.87
CA LYS A 60 -10.16 -1.61 -1.95
C LYS A 60 -8.92 -2.33 -2.46
N ILE A 61 -8.96 -3.66 -2.47
CA ILE A 61 -7.83 -4.48 -2.86
C ILE A 61 -8.22 -5.38 -4.02
N ASN A 62 -7.49 -5.28 -5.12
CA ASN A 62 -7.64 -6.14 -6.27
C ASN A 62 -6.36 -6.90 -6.51
N LEU A 63 -6.45 -8.23 -6.64
CA LEU A 63 -5.32 -9.10 -6.98
C LEU A 63 -5.70 -9.95 -8.17
N ASP A 64 -4.89 -9.88 -9.22
CA ASP A 64 -5.02 -10.71 -10.41
C ASP A 64 -3.67 -11.35 -10.73
N ASN A 65 -3.56 -12.09 -11.81
CA ASN A 65 -2.37 -12.88 -12.15
C ASN A 65 -1.07 -12.07 -12.14
N ASN A 66 -1.10 -10.83 -12.62
CA ASN A 66 0.09 -10.00 -12.78
C ASN A 66 -0.07 -8.62 -12.16
N PHE A 67 -1.00 -8.47 -11.24
CA PHE A 67 -1.41 -7.14 -10.79
C PHE A 67 -1.95 -7.18 -9.37
N LEU A 68 -1.49 -6.24 -8.55
CA LEU A 68 -2.04 -5.97 -7.22
C LEU A 68 -2.31 -4.47 -7.11
N SER A 69 -3.50 -4.12 -6.67
CA SER A 69 -3.88 -2.74 -6.45
C SER A 69 -4.45 -2.58 -5.04
N ILE A 70 -3.97 -1.59 -4.31
CA ILE A 70 -4.48 -1.25 -2.98
C ILE A 70 -4.85 0.24 -3.01
N GLU A 71 -6.16 0.50 -2.94
CA GLU A 71 -6.71 1.85 -2.98
C GLU A 71 -7.28 2.21 -1.62
N ASP A 72 -6.95 3.40 -1.12
CA ASP A 72 -7.55 3.92 0.10
C ASP A 72 -8.31 5.21 -0.17
N SER A 73 -9.22 5.56 0.74
CA SER A 73 -10.01 6.77 0.71
C SER A 73 -9.46 7.87 1.63
N GLY A 74 -8.13 7.87 1.78
CA GLY A 74 -7.46 8.75 2.73
C GLY A 74 -7.23 10.17 2.23
N LYS A 75 -6.28 10.85 2.89
CA LYS A 75 -6.00 12.26 2.62
C LYS A 75 -5.34 12.54 1.27
N GLY A 76 -4.77 11.53 0.64
CA GLY A 76 -4.06 11.71 -0.60
C GLY A 76 -2.67 12.30 -0.43
N ILE A 77 -1.95 12.43 -1.55
CA ILE A 77 -0.58 12.96 -1.60
C ILE A 77 -0.53 14.05 -2.68
N GLU A 78 0.08 15.17 -2.35
CA GLU A 78 0.27 16.26 -3.31
C GLU A 78 1.19 15.84 -4.45
N LYS A 79 0.94 16.38 -5.65
CA LYS A 79 1.74 16.05 -6.85
C LYS A 79 3.23 16.26 -6.65
N GLU A 80 3.61 17.33 -5.94
CA GLU A 80 5.01 17.62 -5.64
C GLU A 80 5.66 16.52 -4.84
N ASN A 81 4.92 15.96 -3.90
CA ASN A 81 5.41 14.90 -3.02
C ASN A 81 5.44 13.54 -3.71
N LEU A 82 4.58 13.32 -4.71
CA LEU A 82 4.61 12.10 -5.50
C LEU A 82 5.94 11.92 -6.24
N LYS A 83 6.55 13.00 -6.70
CA LYS A 83 7.82 12.96 -7.42
C LYS A 83 8.96 12.45 -6.55
N THR A 84 8.92 12.74 -5.25
CA THR A 84 9.98 12.36 -4.30
C THR A 84 9.60 11.18 -3.41
N LEU A 85 8.42 10.62 -3.63
CA LEU A 85 7.82 9.62 -2.75
C LEU A 85 8.70 8.40 -2.52
N PHE A 86 9.37 7.92 -3.56
CA PHE A 86 10.22 6.74 -3.51
C PHE A 86 11.69 7.05 -3.30
N GLU A 87 12.05 8.32 -3.14
CA GLU A 87 13.43 8.69 -2.88
C GLU A 87 13.82 8.30 -1.46
N ARG A 88 15.06 7.82 -1.33
CA ARG A 88 15.59 7.40 -0.04
C ARG A 88 15.62 8.58 0.92
N TYR A 89 15.08 8.36 2.14
CA TYR A 89 15.00 9.38 3.20
C TYR A 89 14.06 10.54 2.90
N SER A 90 13.19 10.41 1.90
CA SER A 90 12.18 11.43 1.63
C SER A 90 11.23 11.57 2.83
N ARG A 91 11.00 12.79 3.27
CA ARG A 91 10.16 13.10 4.43
C ARG A 91 9.37 14.36 4.18
N PHE A 92 8.34 14.29 3.36
CA PHE A 92 7.50 15.44 3.06
C PHE A 92 6.49 15.78 4.17
N ASP A 93 6.21 14.87 5.08
CA ASP A 93 5.33 15.11 6.22
C ASP A 93 5.96 14.54 7.48
N LYS A 94 6.64 15.41 8.21
CA LYS A 94 7.34 15.03 9.45
C LYS A 94 6.39 14.76 10.60
N SER A 95 5.18 15.31 10.57
CA SER A 95 4.19 15.12 11.64
C SER A 95 3.60 13.71 11.62
N VAL A 96 3.68 13.04 10.49
CA VAL A 96 3.14 11.69 10.27
C VAL A 96 4.27 10.68 10.05
N GLY A 97 5.35 10.80 10.68
CA GLY A 97 6.61 10.09 10.46
C GLY A 97 6.51 8.70 9.83
N GLY A 98 7.47 8.35 9.01
CA GLY A 98 7.62 7.04 8.41
C GLY A 98 6.94 6.83 7.07
N PHE A 99 6.05 7.74 6.62
CA PHE A 99 5.32 7.57 5.36
C PHE A 99 6.26 7.42 4.17
N GLY A 100 7.18 8.37 4.00
CA GLY A 100 8.15 8.30 2.91
C GLY A 100 9.10 7.11 3.04
N ILE A 101 9.44 6.70 4.26
CA ILE A 101 10.29 5.55 4.51
C ILE A 101 9.58 4.25 4.13
N GLY A 102 8.30 4.10 4.48
CA GLY A 102 7.53 2.91 4.15
C GLY A 102 7.47 2.65 2.65
N LEU A 103 7.19 3.69 1.87
CA LEU A 103 7.14 3.57 0.41
C LEU A 103 8.52 3.44 -0.21
N ASN A 104 9.56 3.97 0.43
CA ASN A 104 10.93 3.74 0.00
C ASN A 104 11.30 2.24 0.09
N ILE A 105 10.91 1.58 1.17
CA ILE A 105 11.11 0.13 1.32
C ILE A 105 10.38 -0.64 0.22
N VAL A 106 9.14 -0.25 -0.07
CA VAL A 106 8.35 -0.84 -1.15
C VAL A 106 9.08 -0.71 -2.48
N SER A 107 9.62 0.47 -2.77
CA SER A 107 10.38 0.74 -3.99
C SER A 107 11.63 -0.13 -4.08
N LEU A 108 12.38 -0.28 -2.99
CA LEU A 108 13.59 -1.09 -2.96
C LEU A 108 13.29 -2.57 -3.23
N ILE A 109 12.24 -3.10 -2.62
CA ILE A 109 11.83 -4.49 -2.82
C ILE A 109 11.34 -4.69 -4.27
N ALA A 110 10.56 -3.77 -4.79
CA ALA A 110 10.07 -3.83 -6.15
C ALA A 110 11.22 -3.85 -7.16
N LYS A 111 12.23 -3.02 -6.95
CA LYS A 111 13.41 -2.97 -7.81
C LYS A 111 14.17 -4.28 -7.78
N GLU A 112 14.31 -4.89 -6.61
CA GLU A 112 15.02 -6.17 -6.45
C GLU A 112 14.35 -7.29 -7.25
N TYR A 113 13.02 -7.31 -7.31
CA TYR A 113 12.25 -8.37 -7.99
C TYR A 113 11.64 -7.96 -9.32
N ASN A 114 12.09 -6.83 -9.89
CA ASN A 114 11.57 -6.30 -11.15
C ASN A 114 10.06 -6.07 -11.16
N LEU A 115 9.51 -5.65 -10.05
CA LEU A 115 8.11 -5.27 -9.96
C LEU A 115 7.95 -3.82 -10.40
N LYS A 116 6.90 -3.52 -11.13
CA LYS A 116 6.57 -2.14 -11.50
C LYS A 116 5.61 -1.56 -10.47
N ILE A 117 5.95 -0.40 -9.94
CA ILE A 117 5.11 0.31 -8.98
C ILE A 117 4.59 1.59 -9.62
N ASP A 118 3.30 1.84 -9.46
CA ASP A 118 2.68 3.10 -9.82
C ASP A 118 1.84 3.58 -8.65
N VAL A 119 1.93 4.87 -8.35
CA VAL A 119 1.15 5.48 -7.27
C VAL A 119 0.35 6.63 -7.86
N LYS A 120 -0.97 6.55 -7.70
CA LYS A 120 -1.91 7.59 -8.11
C LYS A 120 -2.55 8.14 -6.86
N SER A 121 -2.62 9.45 -6.74
CA SER A 121 -3.18 10.06 -5.55
C SER A 121 -3.83 11.39 -5.88
N GLU A 122 -4.87 11.70 -5.13
CA GLU A 122 -5.58 12.95 -5.22
C GLU A 122 -5.94 13.42 -3.81
N ILE A 123 -5.64 14.68 -3.51
CA ILE A 123 -5.85 15.26 -2.19
C ILE A 123 -7.34 15.14 -1.81
N ASN A 124 -7.60 14.69 -0.59
CA ASN A 124 -8.92 14.49 0.00
C ASN A 124 -9.76 13.39 -0.67
N ILE A 125 -9.21 12.66 -1.62
CA ILE A 125 -9.89 11.54 -2.27
C ILE A 125 -9.23 10.23 -1.89
N GLY A 126 -7.93 10.12 -2.01
CA GLY A 126 -7.20 8.94 -1.60
C GLY A 126 -5.98 8.64 -2.46
N THR A 127 -5.43 7.46 -2.22
CA THR A 127 -4.21 6.98 -2.88
C THR A 127 -4.40 5.56 -3.35
N THR A 128 -3.91 5.26 -4.55
CA THR A 128 -3.88 3.91 -5.11
C THR A 128 -2.44 3.52 -5.38
N VAL A 129 -2.00 2.42 -4.81
CA VAL A 129 -0.70 1.81 -5.09
C VAL A 129 -0.93 0.59 -5.97
N GLU A 130 -0.34 0.58 -7.15
CA GLU A 130 -0.43 -0.54 -8.09
C GLU A 130 0.94 -1.19 -8.25
N ILE A 131 0.96 -2.52 -8.21
CA ILE A 131 2.17 -3.30 -8.40
C ILE A 131 1.90 -4.30 -9.52
N ARG A 132 2.82 -4.38 -10.48
CA ARG A 132 2.71 -5.28 -11.62
C ARG A 132 3.96 -6.13 -11.77
N TRP A 133 3.78 -7.36 -12.20
CA TRP A 133 4.90 -8.28 -12.46
C TRP A 133 4.67 -9.19 -13.67
#